data_4458bec2fde87661c856ba753b958f0e
#
_entry.id   4458bec2fde87661c856ba753b958f0e
#
_cell.length_a   1.000
_cell.length_b   1.000
_cell.length_c   1.000
_cell.angle_alpha   90.00
_cell.angle_beta   90.00
_cell.angle_gamma   90.00
#
_symmetry.space_group_name_H-M   'P 1'
#
loop_
_entity.id
_entity.type
_entity.pdbx_description
1 polymer ?
#
loop_
_entity_poly.entity_id
_entity_poly.type
_entity_poly.pdbx_seq_one_letter_code
_entity_poly.pdbx_strand_id
1 'polypeptide(L)'
;PLAKEDARAQTGIVYDSSAVEGGWDNLSPEEIAEKLNEKVAEGMINISMNTAPYFENGKAEGNVMIVNESINNYPQQVEFIRNDTQEIIYQSKAIPIGSKIERAKLDVELPAGTYECTAMFHNLDPETGNVIGTAGAIITITIKN
;
A
#
# COMPACT_ATOMS: atom_id res chain seq x y z
N PRO A 1 18.91 -10.01 -8.14
CA PRO A 1 18.11 -9.84 -6.91
C PRO A 1 18.94 -9.40 -5.72
N LEU A 2 20.08 -10.04 -5.47
CA LEU A 2 20.92 -9.65 -4.33
C LEU A 2 21.49 -8.24 -4.50
N ALA A 3 21.95 -7.88 -5.68
CA ALA A 3 22.47 -6.55 -5.96
C ALA A 3 21.39 -5.47 -5.75
N LYS A 4 20.15 -5.79 -6.15
CA LYS A 4 19.03 -4.88 -5.98
C LYS A 4 18.65 -4.72 -4.50
N GLU A 5 18.70 -5.80 -3.74
CA GLU A 5 18.45 -5.78 -2.32
C GLU A 5 19.54 -5.00 -1.58
N ASP A 6 20.79 -5.22 -1.95
CA ASP A 6 21.91 -4.48 -1.37
C ASP A 6 21.79 -2.98 -1.62
N ALA A 7 21.38 -2.59 -2.83
CA ALA A 7 21.16 -1.19 -3.15
C ALA A 7 20.05 -0.57 -2.30
N ARG A 8 18.97 -1.31 -2.06
CA ARG A 8 17.88 -0.85 -1.18
C ARG A 8 18.35 -0.71 0.26
N ALA A 9 19.13 -1.65 0.75
CA ALA A 9 19.67 -1.60 2.11
C ALA A 9 20.59 -0.40 2.29
N GLN A 10 21.33 0.00 1.27
CA GLN A 10 22.24 1.13 1.31
C GLN A 10 21.52 2.48 1.43
N THR A 11 20.25 2.55 1.07
CA THR A 11 19.48 3.80 1.16
C THR A 11 18.91 4.07 2.55
N GLY A 12 19.06 3.13 3.49
CA GLY A 12 18.50 3.27 4.83
C GLY A 12 17.02 2.95 4.91
N ILE A 13 16.42 2.50 3.82
CA ILE A 13 15.00 2.11 3.77
C ILE A 13 14.90 0.59 3.86
N VAL A 14 13.96 0.11 4.69
CA VAL A 14 13.62 -1.31 4.73
C VAL A 14 12.39 -1.52 3.87
N TYR A 15 12.56 -2.23 2.76
CA TYR A 15 11.45 -2.51 1.85
C TYR A 15 10.66 -3.72 2.30
N ASP A 16 9.36 -3.72 1.97
CA ASP A 16 8.46 -4.81 2.32
C ASP A 16 8.77 -6.04 1.47
N SER A 17 8.99 -7.19 2.11
CA SER A 17 9.31 -8.42 1.40
C SER A 17 8.13 -8.98 0.60
N SER A 18 6.91 -8.51 0.88
CA SER A 18 5.72 -8.88 0.12
C SER A 18 5.56 -8.06 -1.16
N ALA A 19 6.34 -6.99 -1.32
CA ALA A 19 6.24 -6.13 -2.50
C ALA A 19 6.91 -6.81 -3.69
N VAL A 20 6.19 -6.87 -4.81
CA VAL A 20 6.69 -7.42 -6.08
C VAL A 20 6.56 -6.36 -7.16
N GLU A 21 7.40 -6.47 -8.18
CA GLU A 21 7.32 -5.53 -9.30
C GLU A 21 6.00 -5.69 -10.03
N GLY A 22 5.46 -4.58 -10.51
CA GLY A 22 4.24 -4.55 -11.30
C GLY A 22 3.24 -3.53 -10.80
N GLY A 23 2.25 -3.27 -11.61
CA GLY A 23 1.14 -2.39 -11.30
C GLY A 23 -0.20 -3.14 -11.39
N TRP A 24 -1.24 -2.46 -11.81
CA TRP A 24 -2.56 -3.06 -11.99
C TRP A 24 -2.60 -3.88 -13.29
N ASP A 25 -2.28 -5.17 -13.21
CA ASP A 25 -2.16 -6.04 -14.39
C ASP A 25 -3.48 -6.30 -15.08
N ASN A 26 -4.60 -6.18 -14.34
CA ASN A 26 -5.94 -6.42 -14.87
C ASN A 26 -6.59 -5.19 -15.48
N LEU A 27 -5.87 -4.07 -15.56
CA LEU A 27 -6.37 -2.86 -16.19
C LEU A 27 -5.83 -2.75 -17.60
N SER A 28 -6.64 -2.18 -18.50
CA SER A 28 -6.18 -1.86 -19.85
C SER A 28 -5.20 -0.69 -19.80
N PRO A 29 -4.33 -0.54 -20.82
CA PRO A 29 -3.45 0.63 -20.89
C PRO A 29 -4.20 1.96 -20.85
N GLU A 30 -5.40 2.00 -21.41
CA GLU A 30 -6.24 3.21 -21.40
C GLU A 30 -6.74 3.53 -20.01
N GLU A 31 -7.17 2.53 -19.26
CA GLU A 31 -7.61 2.70 -17.88
C GLU A 31 -6.47 3.16 -16.98
N ILE A 32 -5.28 2.60 -17.18
CA ILE A 32 -4.10 3.01 -16.42
C ILE A 32 -3.75 4.46 -16.73
N ALA A 33 -3.74 4.84 -18.01
CA ALA A 33 -3.45 6.21 -18.42
C ALA A 33 -4.46 7.20 -17.85
N GLU A 34 -5.74 6.85 -17.84
CA GLU A 34 -6.79 7.68 -17.29
C GLU A 34 -6.57 7.90 -15.79
N LYS A 35 -6.30 6.82 -15.04
CA LYS A 35 -5.99 6.93 -13.62
C LYS A 35 -4.77 7.80 -13.34
N LEU A 36 -3.72 7.63 -14.13
CA LEU A 36 -2.51 8.42 -13.97
C LEU A 36 -2.77 9.89 -14.25
N ASN A 37 -3.55 10.20 -15.30
CA ASN A 37 -3.88 11.58 -15.66
C ASN A 37 -4.69 12.29 -14.57
N GLU A 38 -5.57 11.59 -13.89
CA GLU A 38 -6.35 12.15 -12.79
C GLU A 38 -5.50 12.59 -11.61
N LYS A 39 -4.33 11.99 -11.46
CA LYS A 39 -3.50 12.13 -10.26
C LYS A 39 -2.16 12.79 -10.51
N VAL A 40 -1.91 13.24 -11.74
CA VAL A 40 -0.65 13.88 -12.06
C VAL A 40 -0.71 15.35 -11.67
N ALA A 41 -0.29 15.64 -10.46
CA ALA A 41 0.06 16.99 -10.07
C ALA A 41 1.32 16.87 -9.22
N GLU A 42 2.26 17.78 -9.43
CA GLU A 42 3.51 17.75 -8.69
C GLU A 42 3.25 17.79 -7.20
N GLY A 43 3.85 16.86 -6.46
CA GLY A 43 3.70 16.76 -5.02
C GLY A 43 2.48 15.98 -4.55
N MET A 44 1.62 15.53 -5.46
CA MET A 44 0.47 14.70 -5.07
C MET A 44 0.87 13.24 -4.94
N ILE A 45 0.23 12.56 -3.98
CA ILE A 45 0.42 11.13 -3.77
C ILE A 45 -0.67 10.37 -4.53
N ASN A 46 -0.25 9.46 -5.39
CA ASN A 46 -1.16 8.60 -6.12
C ASN A 46 -1.46 7.37 -5.27
N ILE A 47 -2.70 7.22 -4.84
CA ILE A 47 -3.15 6.06 -4.07
C ILE A 47 -3.78 5.05 -5.01
N SER A 48 -3.29 3.81 -4.96
CA SER A 48 -3.82 2.73 -5.77
C SER A 48 -3.90 1.47 -4.92
N MET A 49 -5.13 1.04 -4.62
CA MET A 49 -5.37 -0.18 -3.85
C MET A 49 -6.82 -0.64 -4.01
N ASN A 50 -7.10 -1.87 -3.57
CA ASN A 50 -8.48 -2.33 -3.42
C ASN A 50 -9.11 -1.64 -2.21
N THR A 51 -10.16 -0.87 -2.42
CA THR A 51 -10.81 -0.12 -1.33
C THR A 51 -11.80 -0.96 -0.53
N ALA A 52 -12.00 -2.22 -0.90
CA ALA A 52 -12.85 -3.16 -0.18
C ALA A 52 -12.14 -4.51 0.01
N PRO A 53 -11.02 -4.55 0.73
CA PRO A 53 -10.29 -5.80 0.93
C PRO A 53 -11.14 -6.83 1.67
N TYR A 54 -11.00 -8.09 1.28
CA TYR A 54 -11.75 -9.20 1.83
C TYR A 54 -10.80 -10.22 2.45
N PHE A 55 -11.11 -10.64 3.67
CA PHE A 55 -10.34 -11.62 4.41
C PHE A 55 -11.26 -12.77 4.82
N GLU A 56 -10.85 -14.01 4.57
CA GLU A 56 -11.61 -15.19 4.97
C GLU A 56 -11.78 -15.29 6.48
N ASN A 57 -10.78 -14.88 7.23
CA ASN A 57 -10.80 -14.82 8.69
C ASN A 57 -9.75 -13.82 9.16
N GLY A 58 -9.69 -13.56 10.46
CA GLY A 58 -8.77 -12.58 11.02
C GLY A 58 -7.29 -12.92 10.90
N LYS A 59 -6.95 -14.12 10.49
CA LYS A 59 -5.55 -14.56 10.31
C LYS A 59 -5.18 -14.78 8.85
N ALA A 60 -6.14 -14.72 7.94
CA ALA A 60 -5.92 -14.99 6.53
C ALA A 60 -5.38 -13.76 5.81
N GLU A 61 -4.74 -13.99 4.68
CA GLU A 61 -4.36 -12.90 3.79
C GLU A 61 -5.58 -12.39 3.05
N GLY A 62 -5.69 -11.08 2.89
CA GLY A 62 -6.73 -10.44 2.11
C GLY A 62 -6.17 -9.80 0.85
N ASN A 63 -7.06 -9.54 -0.09
CA ASN A 63 -6.72 -8.98 -1.40
C ASN A 63 -6.57 -7.46 -1.34
N VAL A 64 -5.58 -6.99 -0.62
CA VAL A 64 -5.34 -5.56 -0.42
C VAL A 64 -4.93 -4.83 -1.70
N MET A 65 -4.23 -5.49 -2.59
CA MET A 65 -3.80 -4.98 -3.89
C MET A 65 -3.28 -3.55 -3.83
N ILE A 66 -2.30 -3.34 -2.97
CA ILE A 66 -1.65 -2.04 -2.81
C ILE A 66 -0.59 -1.89 -3.90
N VAL A 67 -0.67 -0.82 -4.68
CA VAL A 67 0.28 -0.58 -5.76
C VAL A 67 0.95 0.76 -5.57
N ASN A 68 2.27 0.78 -5.57
CA ASN A 68 3.02 2.03 -5.65
C ASN A 68 3.31 2.30 -7.13
N GLU A 69 2.45 3.07 -7.75
CA GLU A 69 2.56 3.40 -9.16
C GLU A 69 3.86 4.16 -9.42
N SER A 70 4.48 3.91 -10.58
CA SER A 70 5.77 4.53 -10.90
C SER A 70 5.72 6.06 -10.94
N ILE A 71 4.54 6.62 -11.15
CA ILE A 71 4.34 8.08 -11.17
C ILE A 71 4.58 8.73 -9.81
N ASN A 72 4.55 7.96 -8.72
CA ASN A 72 4.76 8.52 -7.39
C ASN A 72 6.19 9.00 -7.16
N ASN A 73 7.16 8.44 -7.85
CA ASN A 73 8.58 8.80 -7.75
C ASN A 73 9.22 8.56 -6.39
N TYR A 74 8.49 7.99 -5.42
CA TYR A 74 8.99 7.74 -4.07
C TYR A 74 8.55 6.38 -3.58
N PRO A 75 9.34 5.71 -2.74
CA PRO A 75 8.83 4.54 -2.01
C PRO A 75 7.66 4.95 -1.13
N GLN A 76 6.74 4.03 -0.87
CA GLN A 76 5.58 4.28 -0.04
C GLN A 76 5.49 3.29 1.11
N GLN A 77 5.02 3.77 2.26
CA GLN A 77 4.64 2.94 3.40
C GLN A 77 3.14 3.10 3.61
N VAL A 78 2.44 2.00 3.90
CA VAL A 78 0.98 2.00 4.04
C VAL A 78 0.59 1.51 5.41
N GLU A 79 -0.38 2.20 6.03
CA GLU A 79 -0.97 1.80 7.30
C GLU A 79 -2.48 1.76 7.17
N PHE A 80 -3.12 0.77 7.80
CA PHE A 80 -4.59 0.73 7.92
C PHE A 80 -4.96 1.05 9.36
N ILE A 81 -5.78 2.07 9.54
CA ILE A 81 -6.20 2.55 10.86
C ILE A 81 -7.72 2.42 10.96
N ARG A 82 -8.21 1.71 11.98
CA ARG A 82 -9.65 1.62 12.22
C ARG A 82 -10.20 2.99 12.60
N ASN A 83 -11.28 3.40 11.94
CA ASN A 83 -11.86 4.72 12.19
C ASN A 83 -12.55 4.80 13.56
N ASP A 84 -13.09 3.69 14.04
CA ASP A 84 -13.81 3.66 15.33
C ASP A 84 -12.89 3.67 16.55
N THR A 85 -11.75 2.97 16.48
CA THR A 85 -10.85 2.83 17.64
C THR A 85 -9.52 3.55 17.46
N GLN A 86 -9.20 3.98 16.23
CA GLN A 86 -7.89 4.54 15.86
C GLN A 86 -6.75 3.53 16.01
N GLU A 87 -7.09 2.25 16.08
CA GLU A 87 -6.07 1.19 16.14
C GLU A 87 -5.44 0.97 14.77
N ILE A 88 -4.11 0.87 14.74
CA ILE A 88 -3.37 0.50 13.54
C ILE A 88 -3.44 -1.01 13.41
N ILE A 89 -4.13 -1.51 12.40
CA ILE A 89 -4.34 -2.94 12.20
C ILE A 89 -3.45 -3.55 11.13
N TYR A 90 -2.75 -2.72 10.38
CA TYR A 90 -1.78 -3.15 9.38
C TYR A 90 -0.78 -2.04 9.14
N GLN A 91 0.49 -2.43 9.01
CA GLN A 91 1.54 -1.49 8.68
C GLN A 91 2.55 -2.21 7.78
N SER A 92 2.70 -1.71 6.56
CA SER A 92 3.70 -2.25 5.64
C SER A 92 5.06 -1.64 5.91
N LYS A 93 6.09 -2.28 5.39
CA LYS A 93 7.39 -1.64 5.20
C LYS A 93 7.36 -0.91 3.86
N ALA A 94 8.47 -0.29 3.47
CA ALA A 94 8.50 0.49 2.25
C ALA A 94 8.20 -0.36 1.01
N ILE A 95 7.35 0.16 0.14
CA ILE A 95 7.00 -0.48 -1.13
C ILE A 95 7.78 0.26 -2.22
N PRO A 96 8.65 -0.42 -2.96
CA PRO A 96 9.43 0.23 -4.01
C PRO A 96 8.54 0.81 -5.11
N ILE A 97 9.04 1.83 -5.78
CA ILE A 97 8.37 2.42 -6.93
C ILE A 97 8.11 1.33 -7.99
N GLY A 98 6.89 1.29 -8.51
CA GLY A 98 6.51 0.31 -9.52
C GLY A 98 6.30 -1.10 -8.99
N SER A 99 6.12 -1.26 -7.69
CA SER A 99 5.88 -2.55 -7.04
C SER A 99 4.53 -2.58 -6.36
N LYS A 100 4.09 -3.78 -5.99
CA LYS A 100 2.77 -3.98 -5.38
C LYS A 100 2.81 -5.04 -4.29
N ILE A 101 1.86 -4.94 -3.37
CA ILE A 101 1.52 -6.00 -2.41
C ILE A 101 0.12 -6.47 -2.78
N GLU A 102 0.02 -7.65 -3.38
CA GLU A 102 -1.27 -8.18 -3.83
C GLU A 102 -2.11 -8.69 -2.67
N ARG A 103 -1.48 -9.39 -1.74
CA ARG A 103 -2.16 -9.98 -0.58
C ARG A 103 -1.33 -9.74 0.67
N ALA A 104 -2.02 -9.49 1.77
CA ALA A 104 -1.36 -9.27 3.05
C ALA A 104 -2.27 -9.71 4.20
N LYS A 105 -1.63 -10.13 5.30
CA LYS A 105 -2.32 -10.39 6.57
C LYS A 105 -2.36 -9.12 7.38
N LEU A 106 -3.43 -8.95 8.14
CA LEU A 106 -3.46 -7.88 9.15
C LEU A 106 -2.47 -8.21 10.28
N ASP A 107 -1.96 -7.16 10.91
CA ASP A 107 -1.04 -7.31 12.05
C ASP A 107 -1.76 -7.69 13.33
N VAL A 108 -3.08 -7.55 13.36
CA VAL A 108 -3.93 -7.94 14.47
C VAL A 108 -5.03 -8.86 13.95
N GLU A 109 -5.53 -9.73 14.81
CA GLU A 109 -6.64 -10.62 14.47
C GLU A 109 -7.95 -9.91 14.80
N LEU A 110 -8.81 -9.70 13.78
CA LEU A 110 -10.11 -9.08 13.95
C LEU A 110 -11.22 -10.13 13.88
N PRO A 111 -12.26 -9.98 14.70
CA PRO A 111 -13.46 -10.83 14.57
C PRO A 111 -14.16 -10.62 13.23
N ALA A 112 -15.01 -11.56 12.86
CA ALA A 112 -15.87 -11.42 11.68
C ALA A 112 -16.65 -10.13 11.74
N GLY A 113 -16.74 -9.44 10.61
CA GLY A 113 -17.46 -8.19 10.51
C GLY A 113 -16.92 -7.30 9.40
N THR A 114 -17.47 -6.11 9.36
CA THR A 114 -17.08 -5.09 8.40
C THR A 114 -16.53 -3.89 9.16
N TYR A 115 -15.37 -3.39 8.74
CA TYR A 115 -14.63 -2.35 9.44
C TYR A 115 -14.32 -1.21 8.47
N GLU A 116 -14.75 0.00 8.81
CA GLU A 116 -14.29 1.17 8.08
C GLU A 116 -12.93 1.58 8.61
N CYS A 117 -11.99 1.75 7.69
CA CYS A 117 -10.61 2.09 8.01
C CYS A 117 -10.14 3.21 7.10
N THR A 118 -9.05 3.84 7.52
CA THR A 118 -8.32 4.78 6.68
C THR A 118 -7.00 4.15 6.31
N ALA A 119 -6.73 4.06 5.01
CA ALA A 119 -5.43 3.64 4.51
C ALA A 119 -4.57 4.89 4.35
N MET A 120 -3.51 4.98 5.13
CA MET A 120 -2.57 6.11 5.08
C MET A 120 -1.39 5.71 4.23
N PHE A 121 -1.12 6.48 3.19
CA PHE A 121 0.01 6.28 2.29
C PHE A 121 1.04 7.36 2.56
N HIS A 122 2.23 6.95 2.95
CA HIS A 122 3.35 7.85 3.25
C HIS A 122 4.40 7.74 2.16
N ASN A 123 4.69 8.84 1.47
CA ASN A 123 5.84 8.90 0.59
C ASN A 123 7.10 9.07 1.44
N LEU A 124 8.12 8.30 1.11
CA LEU A 124 9.37 8.28 1.87
C LEU A 124 10.51 8.87 1.06
N ASP A 125 11.38 9.62 1.74
CA ASP A 125 12.64 10.07 1.16
C ASP A 125 13.53 8.84 0.92
N PRO A 126 13.97 8.60 -0.32
CA PRO A 126 14.75 7.39 -0.62
C PRO A 126 16.14 7.38 0.05
N GLU A 127 16.63 8.52 0.48
CA GLU A 127 17.94 8.59 1.14
C GLU A 127 17.86 8.45 2.65
N THR A 128 16.83 9.03 3.27
CA THR A 128 16.73 9.07 4.74
C THR A 128 15.64 8.13 5.29
N GLY A 129 14.65 7.76 4.47
CA GLY A 129 13.50 7.00 4.92
C GLY A 129 12.46 7.85 5.65
N ASN A 130 12.65 9.15 5.73
CA ASN A 130 11.70 10.05 6.40
C ASN A 130 10.43 10.22 5.56
N VAL A 131 9.30 10.41 6.24
CA VAL A 131 8.04 10.69 5.58
C VAL A 131 8.06 12.11 5.04
N ILE A 132 7.85 12.26 3.74
CA ILE A 132 7.86 13.57 3.06
C ILE A 132 6.49 13.98 2.55
N GLY A 133 5.50 13.11 2.67
CA GLY A 133 4.13 13.41 2.30
C GLY A 133 3.21 12.27 2.70
N THR A 134 1.94 12.58 2.95
CA THR A 134 0.96 11.60 3.40
C THR A 134 -0.39 11.89 2.75
N ALA A 135 -1.07 10.85 2.31
CA ALA A 135 -2.45 10.92 1.84
C ALA A 135 -3.23 9.75 2.40
N GLY A 136 -4.54 9.91 2.55
CA GLY A 136 -5.40 8.88 3.09
C GLY A 136 -6.56 8.55 2.17
N ALA A 137 -7.04 7.32 2.26
CA ALA A 137 -8.23 6.85 1.55
C ALA A 137 -9.08 6.03 2.51
N ILE A 138 -10.40 6.18 2.39
CA ILE A 138 -11.33 5.37 3.17
C ILE A 138 -11.47 4.01 2.51
N ILE A 139 -11.29 2.97 3.29
CA ILE A 139 -11.44 1.58 2.83
C ILE A 139 -12.41 0.84 3.75
N THR A 140 -13.04 -0.19 3.21
CA THR A 140 -13.93 -1.06 3.99
C THR A 140 -13.34 -2.46 3.99
N ILE A 141 -12.95 -2.93 5.17
CA ILE A 141 -12.39 -4.27 5.34
C ILE A 141 -13.48 -5.23 5.78
N THR A 142 -13.60 -6.36 5.11
CA THR A 142 -14.55 -7.42 5.46
C THR A 142 -13.78 -8.64 5.93
N ILE A 143 -14.14 -9.13 7.13
CA ILE A 143 -13.65 -10.38 7.69
C ILE A 143 -14.84 -11.35 7.69
N LYS A 144 -14.75 -12.44 6.95
CA LYS A 144 -15.88 -13.36 6.77
C LYS A 144 -16.15 -14.19 8.03
N ASN A 145 -15.11 -14.71 8.66
CA ASN A 145 -15.27 -15.63 9.81
C ASN A 145 -14.57 -15.15 11.06
#